data_772cafbf9c7c8dcbb18777e66572596f
#
_entry.id   772cafbf9c7c8dcbb18777e66572596f
#
_cell.length_a   1.000
_cell.length_b   1.000
_cell.length_c   1.000
_cell.angle_alpha   90.00
_cell.angle_beta   90.00
_cell.angle_gamma   90.00
#
_symmetry.space_group_name_H-M   'P 1'
#
loop_
_entity.id
_entity.type
_entity.pdbx_description
1 polymer ?
#
loop_
_entity_poly.entity_id
_entity_poly.type
_entity_poly.pdbx_seq_one_letter_code
_entity_poly.pdbx_strand_id
1 'polypeptide(L)'
;MSPTALTIDRSSSPARLAYGEAFNAASWYVDRHVAEGRGGKVAIEQAGEQASKTVTYAELAEGVGQAGHALLGLGLAPGDRLLMVVKDCPEFFFFFWGAIKAGIVPVPVSYLMRARDLGFIIADSGCRAVVYSPEFAGEVVPALAGARTGARGLVLEAEGGVLDDVAAARPALDAAPARPDDIAFWLYSSGTTGRPKGVPHRHRDMPATCEHYAVGVLGLGEDDRCYSAAKLFFAYGLGNAMTFPLWVGGTAILDERRPTPATTFETIETLRPTAYFGVPTLYAAQLQTLDQVRDQAPAAGGRVGAGGGERVAGSSGERAPDLGSLRLCVSAGEALPPDLFRRWKAATGLQILDGIGSTEALHIFISNAPGDVKPGSTGRVVPGYEARIVGEDGVEAGPGEAGQLEIRGDSTTPGYRNRPELEGRTIVDGWLRTGDQYVRDAEGWFHYQGRADDMIKVGGIWCSPFDIEARLMEHPAVLEAAVVGRENDHGLVKPEAHVVLTEPLRETVGAEPAADALTAELVAHCQEGLPRYMYPRWIRFVAELPKTATGKIQRFRLRA
;
A
#
# COMPACT_ATOMS: atom_id res chain seq x y z
N MET A 1 -11.47 6.66 29.88
CA MET A 1 -10.96 7.68 28.91
C MET A 1 -11.44 9.05 29.35
N SER A 2 -10.57 10.05 29.38
CA SER A 2 -11.02 11.44 29.53
C SER A 2 -11.83 11.79 28.27
N PRO A 3 -13.07 12.31 28.38
CA PRO A 3 -13.92 12.62 27.22
C PRO A 3 -13.38 13.72 26.30
N THR A 4 -12.16 14.24 26.55
CA THR A 4 -11.55 15.35 25.86
C THR A 4 -10.24 14.98 25.14
N ALA A 5 -9.90 13.69 24.98
CA ALA A 5 -8.63 13.29 24.35
C ALA A 5 -8.55 13.68 22.87
N LEU A 6 -9.66 13.62 22.14
CA LEU A 6 -9.80 14.04 20.75
C LEU A 6 -11.24 14.48 20.48
N THR A 7 -11.40 15.62 19.83
CA THR A 7 -12.69 16.11 19.31
C THR A 7 -12.58 16.23 17.79
N ILE A 8 -13.60 15.76 17.07
CA ILE A 8 -13.68 15.79 15.61
C ILE A 8 -14.84 16.70 15.21
N ASP A 9 -14.53 17.80 14.56
CA ASP A 9 -15.52 18.71 13.99
C ASP A 9 -15.63 18.47 12.47
N ARG A 10 -16.73 17.85 12.06
CA ARG A 10 -17.08 17.55 10.66
C ARG A 10 -17.98 18.59 10.01
N SER A 11 -18.17 19.75 10.64
CA SER A 11 -18.96 20.84 10.06
C SER A 11 -18.24 21.57 8.91
N SER A 12 -16.94 21.34 8.73
CA SER A 12 -16.11 21.87 7.64
C SER A 12 -15.43 20.74 6.86
N SER A 13 -15.00 21.04 5.64
CA SER A 13 -14.10 20.18 4.85
C SER A 13 -12.79 20.95 4.63
N PRO A 14 -11.65 20.43 5.09
CA PRO A 14 -11.48 19.20 5.87
C PRO A 14 -12.09 19.29 7.27
N ALA A 15 -12.40 18.12 7.85
CA ALA A 15 -12.78 18.03 9.25
C ALA A 15 -11.61 18.48 10.14
N ARG A 16 -11.92 19.11 11.28
CA ARG A 16 -10.92 19.58 12.23
C ARG A 16 -10.74 18.60 13.36
N LEU A 17 -9.48 18.25 13.63
CA LEU A 17 -9.07 17.38 14.73
C LEU A 17 -8.47 18.22 15.84
N ALA A 18 -9.11 18.28 17.01
CA ALA A 18 -8.60 18.98 18.17
C ALA A 18 -8.24 17.98 19.28
N TYR A 19 -6.96 17.97 19.65
CA TYR A 19 -6.40 17.06 20.64
C TYR A 19 -6.32 17.70 22.01
N GLY A 20 -6.58 16.90 23.06
CA GLY A 20 -6.24 17.26 24.44
C GLY A 20 -4.72 17.22 24.66
N GLU A 21 -4.27 17.61 25.86
CA GLU A 21 -2.85 17.56 26.23
C GLU A 21 -2.28 16.13 26.19
N ALA A 22 -3.11 15.14 26.53
CA ALA A 22 -2.76 13.73 26.51
C ALA A 22 -3.58 13.01 25.44
N PHE A 23 -2.89 12.31 24.55
CA PHE A 23 -3.50 11.49 23.51
C PHE A 23 -2.63 10.26 23.20
N ASN A 24 -3.01 9.09 23.70
CA ASN A 24 -2.45 7.82 23.29
C ASN A 24 -3.36 7.21 22.22
N ALA A 25 -2.86 7.03 20.99
CA ALA A 25 -3.66 6.57 19.87
C ALA A 25 -4.30 5.18 20.12
N ALA A 26 -3.62 4.27 20.83
CA ALA A 26 -4.18 2.94 21.12
C ALA A 26 -5.52 3.02 21.87
N SER A 27 -5.68 3.96 22.80
CA SER A 27 -6.96 4.15 23.51
C SER A 27 -8.09 4.55 22.57
N TRP A 28 -7.79 5.34 21.54
CA TRP A 28 -8.81 5.78 20.59
C TRP A 28 -9.18 4.70 19.57
N TYR A 29 -8.18 3.95 19.08
CA TYR A 29 -8.39 2.90 18.08
C TYR A 29 -8.92 1.59 18.67
N VAL A 30 -8.72 1.35 19.96
CA VAL A 30 -9.05 0.07 20.60
C VAL A 30 -10.08 0.26 21.72
N ASP A 31 -9.72 0.94 22.82
CA ASP A 31 -10.54 1.02 24.04
C ASP A 31 -11.85 1.74 23.83
N ARG A 32 -11.87 2.77 22.97
CA ARG A 32 -13.06 3.55 22.64
C ARG A 32 -14.22 2.67 22.18
N HIS A 33 -13.95 1.66 21.36
CA HIS A 33 -15.01 0.81 20.80
C HIS A 33 -15.73 0.00 21.87
N VAL A 34 -15.00 -0.49 22.87
CA VAL A 34 -15.60 -1.17 24.01
C VAL A 34 -16.42 -0.20 24.86
N ALA A 35 -15.87 0.98 25.14
CA ALA A 35 -16.55 2.03 25.90
C ALA A 35 -17.83 2.56 25.23
N GLU A 36 -17.88 2.58 23.89
CA GLU A 36 -19.02 3.00 23.08
C GLU A 36 -20.00 1.85 22.75
N GLY A 37 -19.84 0.66 23.36
CA GLY A 37 -20.77 -0.46 23.22
C GLY A 37 -20.55 -1.37 22.02
N ARG A 38 -19.45 -1.20 21.26
CA ARG A 38 -19.10 -2.07 20.11
C ARG A 38 -18.28 -3.30 20.50
N GLY A 39 -18.13 -3.61 21.79
CA GLY A 39 -17.29 -4.73 22.25
C GLY A 39 -17.60 -6.08 21.59
N GLY A 40 -18.87 -6.38 21.33
CA GLY A 40 -19.27 -7.64 20.67
C GLY A 40 -19.17 -7.65 19.14
N LYS A 41 -18.84 -6.50 18.51
CA LYS A 41 -18.70 -6.42 17.05
C LYS A 41 -17.36 -7.00 16.60
N VAL A 42 -17.35 -7.68 15.44
CA VAL A 42 -16.11 -8.22 14.83
C VAL A 42 -15.22 -7.07 14.40
N ALA A 43 -14.03 -6.98 14.98
CA ALA A 43 -12.98 -6.03 14.63
C ALA A 43 -12.05 -6.60 13.54
N ILE A 44 -11.73 -7.89 13.63
CA ILE A 44 -10.83 -8.57 12.70
C ILE A 44 -11.48 -9.88 12.25
N GLU A 45 -11.39 -10.16 10.97
CA GLU A 45 -11.69 -11.47 10.40
C GLU A 45 -10.54 -11.91 9.50
N GLN A 46 -9.92 -13.05 9.83
CA GLN A 46 -8.80 -13.60 9.09
C GLN A 46 -9.24 -14.76 8.22
N ALA A 47 -8.89 -14.74 6.93
CA ALA A 47 -9.08 -15.85 6.04
C ALA A 47 -8.33 -17.09 6.53
N GLY A 48 -8.96 -18.26 6.48
CA GLY A 48 -8.39 -19.53 6.87
C GLY A 48 -8.78 -20.64 5.89
N GLU A 49 -7.98 -21.71 5.83
CA GLU A 49 -8.21 -22.82 4.91
C GLU A 49 -9.52 -23.57 5.15
N GLN A 50 -10.00 -23.65 6.39
CA GLN A 50 -11.22 -24.39 6.74
C GLN A 50 -12.34 -23.48 7.25
N ALA A 51 -12.00 -22.42 8.01
CA ALA A 51 -12.92 -21.44 8.52
C ALA A 51 -12.18 -20.12 8.82
N SER A 52 -12.89 -18.99 8.72
CA SER A 52 -12.33 -17.71 9.15
C SER A 52 -12.19 -17.66 10.68
N LYS A 53 -11.10 -17.02 11.15
CA LYS A 53 -10.90 -16.70 12.56
C LYS A 53 -11.40 -15.28 12.80
N THR A 54 -12.25 -15.07 13.79
CA THR A 54 -12.78 -13.75 14.14
C THR A 54 -12.24 -13.29 15.48
N VAL A 55 -12.07 -11.96 15.61
CA VAL A 55 -11.72 -11.28 16.86
C VAL A 55 -12.68 -10.09 17.02
N THR A 56 -13.40 -10.04 18.11
CA THR A 56 -14.28 -8.92 18.46
C THR A 56 -13.48 -7.74 18.98
N TYR A 57 -14.10 -6.55 19.07
CA TYR A 57 -13.44 -5.37 19.67
C TYR A 57 -13.09 -5.59 21.15
N ALA A 58 -13.87 -6.37 21.89
CA ALA A 58 -13.54 -6.73 23.29
C ALA A 58 -12.31 -7.63 23.34
N GLU A 59 -12.26 -8.68 22.54
CA GLU A 59 -11.10 -9.59 22.45
C GLU A 59 -9.85 -8.86 21.91
N LEU A 60 -10.02 -7.92 20.97
CA LEU A 60 -8.92 -7.05 20.53
C LEU A 60 -8.37 -6.22 21.70
N ALA A 61 -9.25 -5.60 22.50
CA ALA A 61 -8.81 -4.78 23.64
C ALA A 61 -8.10 -5.62 24.71
N GLU A 62 -8.57 -6.84 24.96
CA GLU A 62 -7.93 -7.80 25.86
C GLU A 62 -6.55 -8.22 25.34
N GLY A 63 -6.44 -8.66 24.11
CA GLY A 63 -5.19 -9.07 23.48
C GLY A 63 -4.15 -7.93 23.41
N VAL A 64 -4.60 -6.70 23.14
CA VAL A 64 -3.77 -5.50 23.18
C VAL A 64 -3.24 -5.22 24.59
N GLY A 65 -4.09 -5.33 25.61
CA GLY A 65 -3.68 -5.17 27.02
C GLY A 65 -2.69 -6.23 27.45
N GLN A 66 -2.95 -7.50 27.12
CA GLN A 66 -2.07 -8.63 27.42
C GLN A 66 -0.71 -8.48 26.73
N ALA A 67 -0.67 -8.16 25.43
CA ALA A 67 0.58 -7.96 24.70
C ALA A 67 1.40 -6.80 25.28
N GLY A 68 0.75 -5.68 25.63
CA GLY A 68 1.43 -4.56 26.29
C GLY A 68 2.03 -4.94 27.64
N HIS A 69 1.30 -5.67 28.50
CA HIS A 69 1.82 -6.16 29.76
C HIS A 69 2.97 -7.18 29.59
N ALA A 70 2.86 -8.10 28.62
CA ALA A 70 3.92 -9.05 28.31
C ALA A 70 5.22 -8.33 27.91
N LEU A 71 5.13 -7.31 27.04
CA LEU A 71 6.27 -6.51 26.63
C LEU A 71 6.94 -5.79 27.82
N LEU A 72 6.15 -5.19 28.72
CA LEU A 72 6.66 -4.55 29.95
C LEU A 72 7.29 -5.59 30.88
N GLY A 73 6.65 -6.76 31.05
CA GLY A 73 7.16 -7.89 31.84
C GLY A 73 8.49 -8.46 31.32
N LEU A 74 8.69 -8.41 30.01
CA LEU A 74 9.93 -8.79 29.33
C LEU A 74 11.02 -7.71 29.42
N GLY A 75 10.75 -6.58 30.10
CA GLY A 75 11.72 -5.53 30.40
C GLY A 75 11.85 -4.46 29.34
N LEU A 76 10.89 -4.33 28.42
CA LEU A 76 10.80 -3.14 27.57
C LEU A 76 10.19 -1.99 28.38
N ALA A 77 10.60 -0.78 28.10
CA ALA A 77 10.15 0.44 28.77
C ALA A 77 9.57 1.46 27.76
N PRO A 78 8.77 2.43 28.21
CA PRO A 78 8.32 3.52 27.36
C PRO A 78 9.49 4.18 26.62
N GLY A 79 9.31 4.39 25.29
CA GLY A 79 10.35 4.90 24.39
C GLY A 79 11.26 3.84 23.79
N ASP A 80 11.25 2.58 24.25
CA ASP A 80 11.94 1.48 23.57
C ASP A 80 11.26 1.14 22.23
N ARG A 81 12.03 0.59 21.28
CA ARG A 81 11.50 0.15 19.97
C ARG A 81 11.32 -1.37 19.97
N LEU A 82 10.15 -1.80 19.45
CA LEU A 82 9.82 -3.19 19.16
C LEU A 82 9.81 -3.37 17.64
N LEU A 83 10.82 -4.04 17.09
CA LEU A 83 10.79 -4.40 15.67
C LEU A 83 9.78 -5.53 15.43
N MET A 84 8.95 -5.43 14.39
CA MET A 84 7.90 -6.41 14.10
C MET A 84 8.12 -7.03 12.73
N VAL A 85 8.47 -8.32 12.67
CA VAL A 85 8.57 -9.15 11.46
C VAL A 85 7.43 -10.16 11.49
N VAL A 86 6.21 -9.64 11.40
CA VAL A 86 4.97 -10.38 11.67
C VAL A 86 4.10 -10.39 10.42
N LYS A 87 3.49 -11.54 10.11
CA LYS A 87 2.52 -11.66 9.03
C LYS A 87 1.19 -10.96 9.36
N ASP A 88 0.29 -10.86 8.39
CA ASP A 88 -1.04 -10.27 8.56
C ASP A 88 -1.94 -11.23 9.36
N CYS A 89 -1.93 -11.09 10.67
CA CYS A 89 -2.68 -11.90 11.63
C CYS A 89 -3.16 -11.02 12.81
N PRO A 90 -4.10 -11.48 13.64
CA PRO A 90 -4.57 -10.73 14.81
C PRO A 90 -3.46 -10.33 15.78
N GLU A 91 -2.44 -11.16 15.93
CA GLU A 91 -1.28 -10.92 16.80
C GLU A 91 -0.50 -9.67 16.36
N PHE A 92 -0.47 -9.32 15.07
CA PHE A 92 0.09 -8.05 14.59
C PHE A 92 -0.61 -6.86 15.27
N PHE A 93 -1.94 -6.88 15.37
CA PHE A 93 -2.72 -5.82 16.03
C PHE A 93 -2.43 -5.80 17.53
N PHE A 94 -2.37 -6.96 18.18
CA PHE A 94 -2.12 -7.04 19.61
C PHE A 94 -0.77 -6.44 19.99
N PHE A 95 0.28 -6.78 19.26
CA PHE A 95 1.62 -6.25 19.51
C PHE A 95 1.81 -4.80 19.08
N PHE A 96 1.22 -4.39 17.95
CA PHE A 96 1.30 -3.00 17.48
C PHE A 96 0.61 -2.05 18.46
N TRP A 97 -0.66 -2.31 18.76
CA TRP A 97 -1.43 -1.44 19.66
C TRP A 97 -1.04 -1.63 21.12
N GLY A 98 -0.65 -2.83 21.53
CA GLY A 98 -0.14 -3.12 22.88
C GLY A 98 1.17 -2.39 23.17
N ALA A 99 2.08 -2.35 22.21
CA ALA A 99 3.29 -1.54 22.30
C ALA A 99 2.95 -0.04 22.44
N ILE A 100 2.13 0.53 21.56
CA ILE A 100 1.73 1.95 21.63
C ILE A 100 1.04 2.24 22.97
N LYS A 101 0.15 1.35 23.43
CA LYS A 101 -0.55 1.50 24.70
C LYS A 101 0.39 1.52 25.89
N ALA A 102 1.46 0.70 25.86
CA ALA A 102 2.52 0.64 26.86
C ALA A 102 3.57 1.77 26.72
N GLY A 103 3.44 2.66 25.74
CA GLY A 103 4.43 3.70 25.44
C GLY A 103 5.67 3.21 24.69
N ILE A 104 5.65 1.97 24.21
CA ILE A 104 6.70 1.35 23.39
C ILE A 104 6.42 1.69 21.92
N VAL A 105 7.47 1.89 21.12
CA VAL A 105 7.36 2.29 19.71
C VAL A 105 7.48 1.05 18.82
N PRO A 106 6.38 0.52 18.23
CA PRO A 106 6.44 -0.56 17.27
C PRO A 106 7.03 -0.09 15.94
N VAL A 107 7.78 -0.98 15.30
CA VAL A 107 8.47 -0.74 14.03
C VAL A 107 8.18 -1.91 13.09
N PRO A 108 7.02 -1.94 12.42
CA PRO A 108 6.72 -2.96 11.43
C PRO A 108 7.68 -2.90 10.24
N VAL A 109 8.16 -4.06 9.81
CA VAL A 109 9.04 -4.18 8.64
C VAL A 109 8.65 -5.38 7.79
N SER A 110 9.03 -5.33 6.52
CA SER A 110 8.73 -6.41 5.58
C SER A 110 9.38 -7.72 6.01
N TYR A 111 8.58 -8.76 6.15
CA TYR A 111 9.04 -10.12 6.40
C TYR A 111 9.73 -10.77 5.17
N LEU A 112 9.69 -10.11 4.01
CA LEU A 112 10.43 -10.54 2.81
C LEU A 112 11.88 -10.06 2.79
N MET A 113 12.29 -9.28 3.79
CA MET A 113 13.68 -8.82 3.94
C MET A 113 14.61 -9.98 4.29
N ARG A 114 15.84 -9.90 3.76
CA ARG A 114 16.89 -10.85 4.09
C ARG A 114 17.61 -10.48 5.40
N ALA A 115 18.24 -11.46 6.03
CA ALA A 115 18.95 -11.29 7.30
C ALA A 115 19.90 -10.09 7.32
N ARG A 116 20.58 -9.81 6.20
CA ARG A 116 21.47 -8.65 6.06
C ARG A 116 20.75 -7.32 6.28
N ASP A 117 19.59 -7.15 5.62
CA ASP A 117 18.83 -5.90 5.67
C ASP A 117 18.09 -5.74 7.00
N LEU A 118 17.58 -6.86 7.54
CA LEU A 118 17.03 -6.91 8.89
C LEU A 118 18.09 -6.55 9.94
N GLY A 119 19.31 -7.09 9.83
CA GLY A 119 20.42 -6.77 10.72
C GLY A 119 20.77 -5.29 10.72
N PHE A 120 20.74 -4.65 9.53
CA PHE A 120 20.88 -3.20 9.43
C PHE A 120 19.77 -2.46 10.17
N ILE A 121 18.50 -2.85 9.96
CA ILE A 121 17.36 -2.17 10.62
C ILE A 121 17.37 -2.38 12.13
N ILE A 122 17.74 -3.57 12.63
CA ILE A 122 17.89 -3.85 14.07
C ILE A 122 18.91 -2.88 14.69
N ALA A 123 20.04 -2.66 14.01
CA ALA A 123 21.07 -1.74 14.48
C ALA A 123 20.63 -0.27 14.37
N ASP A 124 20.05 0.13 13.22
CA ASP A 124 19.61 1.52 12.93
C ASP A 124 18.46 1.97 13.85
N SER A 125 17.47 1.10 14.09
CA SER A 125 16.35 1.38 14.99
C SER A 125 16.77 1.38 16.45
N GLY A 126 17.83 0.64 16.81
CA GLY A 126 18.23 0.37 18.19
C GLY A 126 17.10 -0.30 18.98
N CYS A 127 16.37 -1.23 18.35
CA CYS A 127 15.27 -1.93 19.00
C CYS A 127 15.76 -2.80 20.16
N ARG A 128 14.90 -2.93 21.20
CA ARG A 128 15.17 -3.79 22.38
C ARG A 128 14.76 -5.22 22.15
N ALA A 129 13.75 -5.42 21.29
CA ALA A 129 13.26 -6.73 20.93
C ALA A 129 12.79 -6.77 19.47
N VAL A 130 12.76 -7.96 18.90
CA VAL A 130 12.20 -8.28 17.60
C VAL A 130 11.12 -9.33 17.82
N VAL A 131 9.85 -8.98 17.62
CA VAL A 131 8.76 -9.97 17.58
C VAL A 131 8.59 -10.47 16.15
N TYR A 132 8.45 -11.78 15.98
CA TYR A 132 8.39 -12.36 14.63
C TYR A 132 7.54 -13.63 14.57
N SER A 133 6.89 -13.84 13.41
CA SER A 133 6.19 -15.09 13.12
C SER A 133 7.21 -16.23 12.87
N PRO A 134 6.95 -17.47 13.34
CA PRO A 134 7.91 -18.58 13.35
C PRO A 134 8.56 -18.86 12.00
N GLU A 135 7.80 -18.75 10.91
CA GLU A 135 8.25 -18.99 9.54
C GLU A 135 9.39 -18.05 9.09
N PHE A 136 9.57 -16.92 9.77
CA PHE A 136 10.65 -15.95 9.46
C PHE A 136 11.90 -16.12 10.31
N ALA A 137 11.94 -17.12 11.19
CA ALA A 137 13.08 -17.39 12.05
C ALA A 137 14.40 -17.56 11.27
N GLY A 138 14.33 -18.14 10.06
CA GLY A 138 15.48 -18.34 9.18
C GLY A 138 16.20 -17.05 8.76
N GLU A 139 15.51 -15.91 8.74
CA GLU A 139 16.10 -14.60 8.44
C GLU A 139 16.31 -13.77 9.73
N VAL A 140 15.40 -13.86 10.69
CA VAL A 140 15.45 -13.03 11.91
C VAL A 140 16.55 -13.45 12.86
N VAL A 141 16.74 -14.77 13.10
CA VAL A 141 17.76 -15.25 14.07
C VAL A 141 19.18 -14.89 13.60
N PRO A 142 19.59 -15.12 12.34
CA PRO A 142 20.87 -14.65 11.85
C PRO A 142 21.02 -13.12 11.89
N ALA A 143 19.94 -12.36 11.63
CA ALA A 143 19.96 -10.90 11.69
C ALA A 143 20.24 -10.40 13.10
N LEU A 144 19.60 -10.97 14.13
CA LEU A 144 19.84 -10.66 15.54
C LEU A 144 21.29 -10.95 15.95
N ALA A 145 21.81 -12.11 15.56
CA ALA A 145 23.19 -12.49 15.85
C ALA A 145 24.19 -11.54 15.17
N GLY A 146 23.91 -11.14 13.91
CA GLY A 146 24.78 -10.25 13.12
C GLY A 146 24.76 -8.80 13.60
N ALA A 147 23.63 -8.28 14.07
CA ALA A 147 23.48 -6.90 14.52
C ALA A 147 24.25 -6.56 15.81
N ARG A 148 24.53 -7.55 16.67
CA ARG A 148 25.28 -7.40 17.93
C ARG A 148 24.78 -6.29 18.87
N THR A 149 23.48 -5.98 18.83
CA THR A 149 22.85 -4.92 19.64
C THR A 149 22.37 -5.42 21.01
N GLY A 150 22.30 -6.74 21.22
CA GLY A 150 21.68 -7.35 22.39
C GLY A 150 20.14 -7.33 22.33
N ALA A 151 19.54 -7.03 21.19
CA ALA A 151 18.10 -7.13 21.00
C ALA A 151 17.62 -8.59 21.16
N ARG A 152 16.47 -8.78 21.82
CA ARG A 152 15.90 -10.10 22.10
C ARG A 152 14.98 -10.53 20.94
N GLY A 153 15.03 -11.81 20.55
CA GLY A 153 14.04 -12.42 19.68
C GLY A 153 12.82 -12.89 20.49
N LEU A 154 11.62 -12.56 20.02
CA LEU A 154 10.34 -12.94 20.61
C LEU A 154 9.53 -13.66 19.51
N VAL A 155 9.57 -14.99 19.50
CA VAL A 155 8.83 -15.79 18.51
C VAL A 155 7.35 -15.87 18.88
N LEU A 156 6.47 -15.73 17.89
CA LEU A 156 5.01 -15.83 18.06
C LEU A 156 4.57 -17.31 18.08
N GLU A 157 4.91 -18.00 19.16
CA GLU A 157 4.53 -19.39 19.43
C GLU A 157 3.89 -19.48 20.83
N ALA A 158 2.94 -20.42 20.97
CA ALA A 158 2.26 -20.66 22.24
C ALA A 158 3.11 -21.47 23.21
N GLU A 159 3.89 -22.45 22.71
CA GLU A 159 4.74 -23.29 23.57
C GLU A 159 6.18 -22.77 23.55
N GLY A 160 6.61 -22.12 24.64
CA GLY A 160 7.96 -21.57 24.78
C GLY A 160 8.23 -20.28 24.02
N GLY A 161 7.19 -19.67 23.42
CA GLY A 161 7.24 -18.39 22.72
C GLY A 161 6.59 -17.26 23.50
N VAL A 162 6.55 -16.07 22.91
CA VAL A 162 5.99 -14.86 23.56
C VAL A 162 4.48 -14.93 23.78
N LEU A 163 3.76 -15.82 23.10
CA LEU A 163 2.31 -15.99 23.30
C LEU A 163 1.97 -16.63 24.67
N ASP A 164 2.89 -17.38 25.28
CA ASP A 164 2.74 -17.84 26.66
C ASP A 164 2.75 -16.65 27.63
N ASP A 165 3.68 -15.71 27.45
CA ASP A 165 3.74 -14.49 28.26
C ASP A 165 2.47 -13.63 28.06
N VAL A 166 1.96 -13.55 26.82
CA VAL A 166 0.71 -12.84 26.50
C VAL A 166 -0.47 -13.50 27.19
N ALA A 167 -0.60 -14.83 27.10
CA ALA A 167 -1.72 -15.57 27.72
C ALA A 167 -1.71 -15.47 29.25
N ALA A 168 -0.55 -15.40 29.86
CA ALA A 168 -0.39 -15.24 31.31
C ALA A 168 -0.58 -13.81 31.81
N ALA A 169 -0.55 -12.81 30.89
CA ALA A 169 -0.62 -11.40 31.23
C ALA A 169 -2.06 -10.94 31.50
N ARG A 170 -2.18 -9.89 32.33
CA ARG A 170 -3.49 -9.26 32.61
C ARG A 170 -4.01 -8.54 31.37
N PRO A 171 -5.33 -8.63 31.06
CA PRO A 171 -5.91 -7.99 29.87
C PRO A 171 -6.06 -6.47 30.03
N ALA A 172 -6.31 -5.96 31.22
CA ALA A 172 -6.51 -4.54 31.45
C ALA A 172 -5.17 -3.81 31.62
N LEU A 173 -4.80 -3.00 30.63
CA LEU A 173 -3.62 -2.13 30.64
C LEU A 173 -4.06 -0.68 30.52
N ASP A 174 -3.64 0.18 31.45
CA ASP A 174 -3.80 1.62 31.31
C ASP A 174 -2.84 2.15 30.26
N ALA A 175 -3.33 3.07 29.43
CA ALA A 175 -2.49 3.66 28.40
C ALA A 175 -1.39 4.54 29.04
N ALA A 176 -0.16 4.33 28.62
CA ALA A 176 0.96 5.18 28.98
C ALA A 176 0.68 6.64 28.59
N PRO A 177 1.08 7.62 29.40
CA PRO A 177 0.97 9.02 29.02
C PRO A 177 1.68 9.30 27.70
N ALA A 178 0.99 9.94 26.76
CA ALA A 178 1.55 10.36 25.49
C ALA A 178 0.90 11.68 25.05
N ARG A 179 1.64 12.48 24.31
CA ARG A 179 1.15 13.71 23.67
C ARG A 179 0.81 13.42 22.21
N PRO A 180 -0.05 14.21 21.56
CA PRO A 180 -0.37 14.04 20.14
C PRO A 180 0.87 14.06 19.23
N ASP A 181 1.89 14.84 19.59
CA ASP A 181 3.13 15.01 18.82
C ASP A 181 4.26 14.03 19.20
N ASP A 182 4.06 13.19 20.22
CA ASP A 182 5.02 12.15 20.55
C ASP A 182 5.02 11.06 19.47
N ILE A 183 6.19 10.44 19.25
CA ILE A 183 6.34 9.37 18.26
C ILE A 183 5.60 8.12 18.73
N ALA A 184 4.65 7.68 17.94
CA ALA A 184 3.83 6.50 18.21
C ALA A 184 4.43 5.22 17.61
N PHE A 185 4.95 5.30 16.37
CA PHE A 185 5.53 4.17 15.65
C PHE A 185 6.47 4.64 14.55
N TRP A 186 7.20 3.71 13.93
CA TRP A 186 8.01 3.98 12.74
C TRP A 186 7.64 3.02 11.62
N LEU A 187 7.87 3.47 10.39
CA LEU A 187 7.95 2.61 9.21
C LEU A 187 9.32 2.77 8.57
N TYR A 188 9.71 1.80 7.75
CA TYR A 188 10.91 1.92 6.94
C TYR A 188 10.54 2.07 5.47
N SER A 189 11.04 3.13 4.82
CA SER A 189 10.93 3.33 3.37
C SER A 189 12.20 2.87 2.66
N SER A 190 12.04 2.28 1.47
CA SER A 190 13.17 1.97 0.58
C SER A 190 13.61 3.25 -0.11
N GLY A 191 14.72 3.83 0.32
CA GLY A 191 15.27 5.01 -0.35
C GLY A 191 15.87 4.69 -1.71
N THR A 192 15.84 5.67 -2.64
CA THR A 192 16.56 5.63 -3.93
C THR A 192 18.08 5.43 -3.75
N THR A 193 18.61 5.71 -2.56
CA THR A 193 20.02 5.53 -2.17
C THR A 193 20.39 4.11 -1.72
N GLY A 194 19.46 3.16 -1.76
CA GLY A 194 19.71 1.73 -1.52
C GLY A 194 19.63 1.26 -0.06
N ARG A 195 19.66 2.16 0.95
CA ARG A 195 19.50 1.77 2.36
C ARG A 195 18.14 2.17 2.90
N PRO A 196 17.44 1.32 3.67
CA PRO A 196 16.18 1.67 4.31
C PRO A 196 16.32 2.89 5.23
N LYS A 197 15.28 3.72 5.27
CA LYS A 197 15.19 4.93 6.10
C LYS A 197 14.04 4.78 7.09
N GLY A 198 14.29 5.00 8.38
CA GLY A 198 13.26 5.02 9.41
C GLY A 198 12.45 6.31 9.32
N VAL A 199 11.15 6.18 9.17
CA VAL A 199 10.16 7.26 9.05
C VAL A 199 9.28 7.23 10.31
N PRO A 200 9.54 8.09 11.30
CA PRO A 200 8.73 8.17 12.52
C PRO A 200 7.39 8.85 12.24
N HIS A 201 6.35 8.36 12.92
CA HIS A 201 5.01 8.92 12.91
C HIS A 201 4.52 9.19 14.34
N ARG A 202 3.81 10.32 14.47
CA ARG A 202 3.26 10.77 15.75
C ARG A 202 1.90 10.12 16.01
N HIS A 203 1.43 10.19 17.25
CA HIS A 203 0.11 9.70 17.62
C HIS A 203 -1.02 10.36 16.79
N ARG A 204 -0.87 11.65 16.44
CA ARG A 204 -1.86 12.41 15.65
C ARG A 204 -1.86 12.10 14.16
N ASP A 205 -0.82 11.49 13.61
CA ASP A 205 -0.68 11.28 12.17
C ASP A 205 -1.70 10.25 11.64
N MET A 206 -1.96 9.17 12.39
CA MET A 206 -2.97 8.17 12.01
C MET A 206 -4.40 8.73 11.96
N PRO A 207 -4.90 9.46 12.98
CA PRO A 207 -6.20 10.14 12.92
C PRO A 207 -6.37 11.06 11.72
N ALA A 208 -5.33 11.80 11.32
CA ALA A 208 -5.38 12.70 10.18
C ALA A 208 -5.64 11.92 8.88
N THR A 209 -4.92 10.81 8.62
CA THR A 209 -5.14 9.98 7.43
C THR A 209 -6.52 9.32 7.44
N CYS A 210 -6.98 8.86 8.61
CA CYS A 210 -8.28 8.22 8.75
C CYS A 210 -9.42 9.21 8.49
N GLU A 211 -9.39 10.38 9.12
CA GLU A 211 -10.47 11.34 9.00
C GLU A 211 -10.51 12.01 7.63
N HIS A 212 -9.35 12.41 7.11
CA HIS A 212 -9.31 13.14 5.85
C HIS A 212 -9.51 12.23 4.63
N TYR A 213 -8.88 11.05 4.62
CA TYR A 213 -8.96 10.17 3.47
C TYR A 213 -10.02 9.07 3.63
N ALA A 214 -9.95 8.25 4.68
CA ALA A 214 -10.87 7.12 4.79
C ALA A 214 -12.32 7.57 4.98
N VAL A 215 -12.58 8.57 5.82
CA VAL A 215 -13.91 9.13 6.03
C VAL A 215 -14.23 10.18 4.98
N GLY A 216 -13.36 11.18 4.80
CA GLY A 216 -13.63 12.36 4.00
C GLY A 216 -13.69 12.10 2.49
N VAL A 217 -12.88 11.18 1.96
CA VAL A 217 -12.84 10.85 0.53
C VAL A 217 -13.52 9.53 0.24
N LEU A 218 -13.18 8.44 0.95
CA LEU A 218 -13.72 7.11 0.65
C LEU A 218 -15.12 6.88 1.27
N GLY A 219 -15.55 7.70 2.22
CA GLY A 219 -16.82 7.55 2.92
C GLY A 219 -16.91 6.23 3.68
N LEU A 220 -15.81 5.78 4.31
CA LEU A 220 -15.83 4.58 5.12
C LEU A 220 -16.63 4.82 6.41
N GLY A 221 -17.41 3.83 6.80
CA GLY A 221 -18.25 3.81 8.00
C GLY A 221 -18.13 2.52 8.79
N GLU A 222 -18.91 2.42 9.87
CA GLU A 222 -18.81 1.28 10.78
C GLU A 222 -19.28 -0.06 10.16
N ASP A 223 -20.07 -0.02 9.10
CA ASP A 223 -20.52 -1.22 8.38
C ASP A 223 -19.51 -1.73 7.35
N ASP A 224 -18.43 -0.97 7.13
CA ASP A 224 -17.43 -1.36 6.14
C ASP A 224 -16.53 -2.48 6.63
N ARG A 225 -16.19 -3.34 5.67
CA ARG A 225 -15.30 -4.49 5.79
C ARG A 225 -14.14 -4.25 4.84
N CYS A 226 -12.96 -3.94 5.38
CA CYS A 226 -11.80 -3.51 4.61
C CYS A 226 -10.84 -4.66 4.36
N TYR A 227 -10.57 -4.97 3.08
CA TYR A 227 -9.58 -5.96 2.65
C TYR A 227 -8.47 -5.30 1.86
N SER A 228 -7.21 -5.53 2.25
CA SER A 228 -6.04 -5.00 1.57
C SER A 228 -5.12 -6.10 1.07
N ALA A 229 -4.77 -6.07 -0.22
CA ALA A 229 -3.70 -6.89 -0.77
C ALA A 229 -2.30 -6.43 -0.33
N ALA A 230 -2.15 -5.12 -0.04
CA ALA A 230 -0.93 -4.59 0.57
C ALA A 230 -0.86 -4.98 2.04
N LYS A 231 0.32 -5.46 2.47
CA LYS A 231 0.53 -6.01 3.82
C LYS A 231 0.65 -4.93 4.88
N LEU A 232 0.34 -5.29 6.14
CA LEU A 232 0.30 -4.39 7.31
C LEU A 232 1.61 -3.66 7.62
N PHE A 233 2.74 -4.19 7.23
CA PHE A 233 4.04 -3.53 7.42
C PHE A 233 4.32 -2.37 6.45
N PHE A 234 3.45 -2.12 5.48
CA PHE A 234 3.50 -0.95 4.60
C PHE A 234 2.50 0.10 5.03
N ALA A 235 2.83 1.37 4.85
CA ALA A 235 1.93 2.49 5.16
C ALA A 235 0.55 2.31 4.52
N TYR A 236 0.49 1.91 3.25
CA TYR A 236 -0.76 1.66 2.52
C TYR A 236 -1.58 0.54 3.15
N GLY A 237 -0.98 -0.63 3.42
CA GLY A 237 -1.67 -1.75 4.06
C GLY A 237 -2.04 -1.48 5.52
N LEU A 238 -1.17 -0.78 6.26
CA LEU A 238 -1.41 -0.38 7.65
C LEU A 238 -2.67 0.50 7.77
N GLY A 239 -2.82 1.46 6.85
CA GLY A 239 -4.04 2.27 6.75
C GLY A 239 -5.25 1.41 6.42
N ASN A 240 -5.20 0.77 5.27
CA ASN A 240 -6.34 0.09 4.66
C ASN A 240 -6.91 -1.07 5.51
N ALA A 241 -6.04 -1.88 6.11
CA ALA A 241 -6.44 -3.09 6.83
C ALA A 241 -6.34 -2.98 8.35
N MET A 242 -5.88 -1.85 8.92
CA MET A 242 -5.84 -1.68 10.37
C MET A 242 -6.39 -0.34 10.82
N THR A 243 -5.74 0.79 10.46
CA THR A 243 -6.13 2.07 11.08
C THR A 243 -7.48 2.56 10.55
N PHE A 244 -7.82 2.36 9.29
CA PHE A 244 -9.10 2.80 8.72
C PHE A 244 -10.31 2.04 9.29
N PRO A 245 -10.36 0.69 9.23
CA PRO A 245 -11.47 -0.03 9.83
C PRO A 245 -11.60 0.24 11.33
N LEU A 246 -10.49 0.25 12.08
CA LEU A 246 -10.55 0.56 13.51
C LEU A 246 -10.96 2.01 13.79
N TRP A 247 -10.66 2.97 12.91
CA TRP A 247 -11.11 4.35 13.08
C TRP A 247 -12.62 4.48 13.04
N VAL A 248 -13.24 3.84 12.06
CA VAL A 248 -14.69 3.91 11.85
C VAL A 248 -15.51 2.89 12.65
N GLY A 249 -14.85 1.93 13.33
CA GLY A 249 -15.52 0.82 14.01
C GLY A 249 -15.99 -0.27 13.05
N GLY A 250 -15.37 -0.38 11.88
CA GLY A 250 -15.59 -1.40 10.85
C GLY A 250 -14.87 -2.71 11.15
N THR A 251 -14.73 -3.56 10.14
CA THR A 251 -14.04 -4.85 10.22
C THR A 251 -12.81 -4.88 9.32
N ALA A 252 -11.65 -5.25 9.87
CA ALA A 252 -10.45 -5.55 9.13
C ALA A 252 -10.50 -6.99 8.61
N ILE A 253 -10.33 -7.20 7.31
CA ILE A 253 -10.18 -8.54 6.72
C ILE A 253 -8.70 -8.77 6.44
N LEU A 254 -8.15 -9.84 7.00
CA LEU A 254 -6.75 -10.24 6.88
C LEU A 254 -6.62 -11.52 6.06
N ASP A 255 -5.60 -11.57 5.21
CA ASP A 255 -5.16 -12.78 4.52
C ASP A 255 -3.63 -12.84 4.59
N GLU A 256 -3.11 -13.83 5.31
CA GLU A 256 -1.66 -13.99 5.46
C GLU A 256 -0.97 -14.49 4.20
N ARG A 257 -1.71 -15.09 3.28
CA ARG A 257 -1.20 -15.63 2.03
C ARG A 257 -0.65 -14.53 1.12
N ARG A 258 0.21 -14.94 0.19
CA ARG A 258 0.65 -14.03 -0.88
C ARG A 258 -0.56 -13.63 -1.74
N PRO A 259 -0.78 -12.33 -1.99
CA PRO A 259 -1.87 -11.90 -2.86
C PRO A 259 -1.63 -12.35 -4.30
N THR A 260 -2.57 -13.13 -4.82
CA THR A 260 -2.68 -13.58 -6.21
C THR A 260 -4.12 -13.36 -6.66
N PRO A 261 -4.46 -13.42 -7.96
CA PRO A 261 -5.85 -13.38 -8.38
C PRO A 261 -6.72 -14.43 -7.66
N ALA A 262 -6.23 -15.68 -7.56
CA ALA A 262 -6.96 -16.77 -6.91
C ALA A 262 -7.24 -16.49 -5.43
N THR A 263 -6.19 -16.18 -4.64
CA THR A 263 -6.35 -15.93 -3.20
C THR A 263 -7.19 -14.69 -2.91
N THR A 264 -7.06 -13.62 -3.70
CA THR A 264 -7.83 -12.41 -3.51
C THR A 264 -9.30 -12.58 -3.88
N PHE A 265 -9.61 -13.26 -4.97
CA PHE A 265 -11.00 -13.56 -5.35
C PHE A 265 -11.67 -14.49 -4.34
N GLU A 266 -10.97 -15.53 -3.87
CA GLU A 266 -11.46 -16.42 -2.82
C GLU A 266 -11.81 -15.65 -1.55
N THR A 267 -10.91 -14.74 -1.09
CA THR A 267 -11.16 -13.91 0.09
C THR A 267 -12.34 -12.96 -0.11
N ILE A 268 -12.48 -12.36 -1.31
CA ILE A 268 -13.62 -11.48 -1.63
C ILE A 268 -14.93 -12.27 -1.61
N GLU A 269 -14.95 -13.47 -2.20
CA GLU A 269 -16.17 -14.30 -2.23
C GLU A 269 -16.57 -14.82 -0.85
N THR A 270 -15.59 -15.24 -0.04
CA THR A 270 -15.86 -15.89 1.25
C THR A 270 -16.11 -14.89 2.37
N LEU A 271 -15.31 -13.84 2.46
CA LEU A 271 -15.37 -12.86 3.55
C LEU A 271 -16.13 -11.58 3.20
N ARG A 272 -16.56 -11.43 1.96
CA ARG A 272 -17.47 -10.36 1.52
C ARG A 272 -17.03 -8.94 1.95
N PRO A 273 -15.79 -8.48 1.64
CA PRO A 273 -15.39 -7.10 1.88
C PRO A 273 -16.28 -6.11 1.14
N THR A 274 -16.42 -4.91 1.69
CA THR A 274 -17.09 -3.78 1.03
C THR A 274 -16.10 -2.84 0.34
N ALA A 275 -14.86 -2.80 0.85
CA ALA A 275 -13.75 -2.02 0.31
C ALA A 275 -12.54 -2.92 0.06
N TYR A 276 -12.04 -2.90 -1.19
CA TYR A 276 -10.85 -3.65 -1.63
C TYR A 276 -9.74 -2.68 -2.03
N PHE A 277 -8.56 -2.89 -1.45
CA PHE A 277 -7.38 -2.09 -1.70
C PHE A 277 -6.31 -2.93 -2.39
N GLY A 278 -6.15 -2.73 -3.69
CA GLY A 278 -5.20 -3.44 -4.52
C GLY A 278 -4.04 -2.56 -5.00
N VAL A 279 -3.28 -3.11 -5.94
CA VAL A 279 -2.22 -2.40 -6.68
C VAL A 279 -2.42 -2.66 -8.18
N PRO A 280 -1.93 -1.78 -9.08
CA PRO A 280 -2.19 -1.91 -10.53
C PRO A 280 -1.83 -3.28 -11.10
N THR A 281 -0.67 -3.83 -10.71
CA THR A 281 -0.20 -5.14 -11.19
C THR A 281 -1.13 -6.29 -10.79
N LEU A 282 -1.73 -6.23 -9.59
CA LEU A 282 -2.69 -7.25 -9.14
C LEU A 282 -4.03 -7.10 -9.86
N TYR A 283 -4.53 -5.87 -10.05
CA TYR A 283 -5.73 -5.61 -10.85
C TYR A 283 -5.58 -6.10 -12.30
N ALA A 284 -4.40 -5.90 -12.91
CA ALA A 284 -4.11 -6.40 -14.25
C ALA A 284 -4.17 -7.95 -14.31
N ALA A 285 -3.55 -8.63 -13.34
CA ALA A 285 -3.59 -10.08 -13.27
C ALA A 285 -5.01 -10.63 -12.97
N GLN A 286 -5.76 -9.95 -12.10
CA GLN A 286 -7.16 -10.29 -11.83
C GLN A 286 -8.03 -10.12 -13.07
N LEU A 287 -7.82 -9.04 -13.83
CA LEU A 287 -8.55 -8.78 -15.08
C LEU A 287 -8.27 -9.87 -16.12
N GLN A 288 -7.01 -10.32 -16.24
CA GLN A 288 -6.66 -11.43 -17.13
C GLN A 288 -7.42 -12.71 -16.74
N THR A 289 -7.54 -13.01 -15.45
CA THR A 289 -8.32 -14.17 -14.98
C THR A 289 -9.82 -14.02 -15.35
N LEU A 290 -10.38 -12.82 -15.18
CA LEU A 290 -11.78 -12.55 -15.57
C LEU A 290 -12.01 -12.70 -17.08
N ASP A 291 -11.08 -12.25 -17.90
CA ASP A 291 -11.13 -12.39 -19.36
C ASP A 291 -11.06 -13.87 -19.77
N GLN A 292 -10.17 -14.67 -19.18
CA GLN A 292 -10.05 -16.10 -19.44
C GLN A 292 -11.35 -16.87 -19.11
N VAL A 293 -11.97 -16.57 -17.97
CA VAL A 293 -13.26 -17.19 -17.58
C VAL A 293 -14.36 -16.82 -18.55
N ARG A 294 -14.41 -15.56 -19.00
CA ARG A 294 -15.40 -15.10 -19.97
C ARG A 294 -15.25 -15.78 -21.33
N ASP A 295 -14.02 -15.95 -21.81
CA ASP A 295 -13.75 -16.53 -23.13
C ASP A 295 -13.98 -18.05 -23.14
N GLN A 296 -13.91 -18.73 -21.98
CA GLN A 296 -14.25 -20.15 -21.81
C GLN A 296 -15.74 -20.40 -21.62
N ALA A 297 -16.54 -19.36 -21.34
CA ALA A 297 -17.99 -19.51 -21.22
C ALA A 297 -18.60 -19.84 -22.59
N PRO A 298 -19.39 -20.96 -22.75
CA PRO A 298 -20.04 -21.28 -24.02
C PRO A 298 -20.92 -20.12 -24.45
N ALA A 299 -20.89 -19.78 -25.76
CA ALA A 299 -21.72 -18.75 -26.37
C ALA A 299 -23.21 -19.14 -26.28
N ALA A 300 -23.80 -19.06 -25.10
CA ALA A 300 -25.22 -19.18 -24.87
C ALA A 300 -25.84 -17.79 -25.12
N GLY A 301 -26.51 -17.66 -26.26
CA GLY A 301 -27.35 -16.51 -26.56
C GLY A 301 -28.44 -16.37 -25.50
N GLY A 302 -28.25 -15.41 -24.58
CA GLY A 302 -29.22 -15.08 -23.54
C GLY A 302 -28.78 -13.87 -22.74
N ARG A 303 -29.56 -12.81 -22.82
CA ARG A 303 -29.44 -11.62 -21.97
C ARG A 303 -29.36 -12.03 -20.50
N VAL A 304 -28.30 -11.68 -19.81
CA VAL A 304 -28.20 -11.82 -18.34
C VAL A 304 -29.12 -10.77 -17.72
N GLY A 305 -30.30 -11.22 -17.30
CA GLY A 305 -31.20 -10.46 -16.44
C GLY A 305 -30.73 -10.57 -15.00
N ALA A 306 -30.77 -9.45 -14.26
CA ALA A 306 -30.60 -9.42 -12.81
C ALA A 306 -31.69 -10.28 -12.13
N GLY A 307 -31.29 -11.35 -11.41
CA GLY A 307 -32.20 -12.17 -10.60
C GLY A 307 -31.70 -13.59 -10.39
N GLY A 308 -31.49 -13.95 -9.14
CA GLY A 308 -31.44 -15.23 -8.47
C GLY A 308 -31.07 -16.46 -9.29
N GLY A 309 -29.85 -16.97 -9.14
CA GLY A 309 -29.34 -18.13 -9.87
C GLY A 309 -29.71 -19.46 -9.23
N GLU A 310 -30.47 -20.30 -9.96
CA GLU A 310 -30.58 -21.73 -9.71
C GLU A 310 -29.27 -22.45 -10.08
N ARG A 311 -28.89 -23.40 -9.23
CA ARG A 311 -27.73 -24.28 -9.45
C ARG A 311 -28.00 -25.24 -10.61
N VAL A 312 -27.24 -25.11 -11.70
CA VAL A 312 -27.10 -26.21 -12.68
C VAL A 312 -25.76 -26.92 -12.40
N ALA A 313 -25.85 -28.13 -11.91
CA ALA A 313 -24.71 -29.03 -11.73
C ALA A 313 -24.29 -29.61 -13.09
N GLY A 314 -23.00 -29.47 -13.44
CA GLY A 314 -22.37 -30.25 -14.48
C GLY A 314 -21.70 -29.45 -15.58
N SER A 315 -20.50 -28.98 -15.35
CA SER A 315 -19.31 -28.92 -16.22
C SER A 315 -18.20 -28.20 -15.47
N SER A 316 -16.96 -28.63 -15.59
CA SER A 316 -15.75 -28.05 -15.00
C SER A 316 -15.32 -26.73 -15.68
N GLY A 317 -16.25 -25.79 -15.82
CA GLY A 317 -15.97 -24.43 -16.24
C GLY A 317 -15.80 -23.56 -15.00
N GLU A 318 -14.66 -22.91 -14.83
CA GLU A 318 -14.43 -21.97 -13.76
C GLU A 318 -15.48 -20.84 -13.83
N ARG A 319 -16.18 -20.60 -12.73
CA ARG A 319 -17.19 -19.54 -12.61
C ARG A 319 -16.48 -18.21 -12.38
N ALA A 320 -16.99 -17.13 -12.97
CA ALA A 320 -16.54 -15.79 -12.63
C ALA A 320 -16.73 -15.51 -11.12
N PRO A 321 -15.74 -14.90 -10.45
CA PRO A 321 -15.81 -14.60 -9.03
C PRO A 321 -16.93 -13.60 -8.72
N ASP A 322 -17.60 -13.78 -7.57
CA ASP A 322 -18.64 -12.86 -7.11
C ASP A 322 -18.02 -11.64 -6.38
N LEU A 323 -18.01 -10.51 -7.07
CA LEU A 323 -17.53 -9.22 -6.55
C LEU A 323 -18.66 -8.33 -5.99
N GLY A 324 -19.88 -8.84 -5.89
CA GLY A 324 -21.08 -8.08 -5.56
C GLY A 324 -21.11 -7.47 -4.14
N SER A 325 -20.18 -7.83 -3.25
CA SER A 325 -20.03 -7.16 -1.94
C SER A 325 -19.25 -5.85 -2.02
N LEU A 326 -18.42 -5.67 -3.06
CA LEU A 326 -17.54 -4.51 -3.19
C LEU A 326 -18.33 -3.27 -3.61
N ARG A 327 -18.16 -2.19 -2.87
CA ARG A 327 -18.59 -0.83 -3.24
C ARG A 327 -17.42 0.07 -3.61
N LEU A 328 -16.20 -0.25 -3.12
CA LEU A 328 -14.98 0.49 -3.35
C LEU A 328 -13.86 -0.44 -3.83
N CYS A 329 -13.16 -0.03 -4.89
CA CYS A 329 -11.88 -0.56 -5.30
C CYS A 329 -10.88 0.59 -5.33
N VAL A 330 -9.77 0.47 -4.61
CA VAL A 330 -8.74 1.52 -4.51
C VAL A 330 -7.42 0.97 -5.03
N SER A 331 -6.66 1.78 -5.74
CA SER A 331 -5.32 1.46 -6.23
C SER A 331 -4.33 2.52 -5.77
N ALA A 332 -3.15 2.09 -5.35
CA ALA A 332 -2.02 2.97 -5.08
C ALA A 332 -0.69 2.20 -5.20
N GLY A 333 0.41 2.93 -5.00
CA GLY A 333 1.77 2.36 -5.04
C GLY A 333 2.45 2.55 -6.37
N GLU A 334 1.71 2.48 -7.47
CA GLU A 334 2.11 2.81 -8.84
C GLU A 334 0.94 3.54 -9.51
N ALA A 335 1.20 4.30 -10.57
CA ALA A 335 0.13 4.97 -11.29
C ALA A 335 -0.75 3.94 -12.03
N LEU A 336 -2.05 4.14 -12.01
CA LEU A 336 -3.02 3.25 -12.65
C LEU A 336 -3.14 3.58 -14.16
N PRO A 337 -2.81 2.64 -15.06
CA PRO A 337 -3.00 2.84 -16.48
C PRO A 337 -4.47 3.08 -16.83
N PRO A 338 -4.78 4.08 -17.69
CA PRO A 338 -6.16 4.40 -18.06
C PRO A 338 -6.90 3.23 -18.70
N ASP A 339 -6.20 2.38 -19.46
CA ASP A 339 -6.79 1.20 -20.08
C ASP A 339 -7.20 0.15 -19.05
N LEU A 340 -6.36 -0.12 -18.06
CA LEU A 340 -6.67 -1.04 -16.97
C LEU A 340 -7.94 -0.58 -16.22
N PHE A 341 -8.09 0.72 -15.94
CA PHE A 341 -9.29 1.27 -15.34
C PHE A 341 -10.53 1.01 -16.22
N ARG A 342 -10.44 1.31 -17.54
CA ARG A 342 -11.58 1.12 -18.48
C ARG A 342 -12.01 -0.34 -18.56
N ARG A 343 -11.04 -1.26 -18.71
CA ARG A 343 -11.31 -2.69 -18.83
C ARG A 343 -11.87 -3.27 -17.53
N TRP A 344 -11.31 -2.88 -16.37
CA TRP A 344 -11.83 -3.28 -15.06
C TRP A 344 -13.30 -2.85 -14.89
N LYS A 345 -13.60 -1.59 -15.17
CA LYS A 345 -14.96 -1.06 -15.10
C LYS A 345 -15.91 -1.79 -16.05
N ALA A 346 -15.47 -2.11 -17.28
CA ALA A 346 -16.27 -2.86 -18.24
C ALA A 346 -16.55 -4.31 -17.79
N ALA A 347 -15.57 -4.97 -17.17
CA ALA A 347 -15.67 -6.36 -16.71
C ALA A 347 -16.49 -6.50 -15.42
N THR A 348 -16.40 -5.55 -14.49
CA THR A 348 -16.95 -5.68 -13.13
C THR A 348 -18.04 -4.67 -12.77
N GLY A 349 -18.18 -3.58 -13.54
CA GLY A 349 -19.03 -2.44 -13.19
C GLY A 349 -18.42 -1.50 -12.14
N LEU A 350 -17.33 -1.89 -11.48
CA LEU A 350 -16.67 -1.14 -10.40
C LEU A 350 -15.62 -0.17 -10.94
N GLN A 351 -15.49 1.00 -10.28
CA GLN A 351 -14.43 1.96 -10.58
C GLN A 351 -13.24 1.73 -9.64
N ILE A 352 -12.02 1.81 -10.17
CA ILE A 352 -10.81 1.84 -9.35
C ILE A 352 -10.49 3.31 -9.04
N LEU A 353 -10.39 3.64 -7.77
CA LEU A 353 -9.96 4.95 -7.30
C LEU A 353 -8.43 4.94 -7.19
N ASP A 354 -7.76 5.55 -8.16
CA ASP A 354 -6.30 5.71 -8.11
C ASP A 354 -5.90 6.81 -7.14
N GLY A 355 -4.78 6.63 -6.44
CA GLY A 355 -4.24 7.60 -5.52
C GLY A 355 -2.74 7.46 -5.31
N ILE A 356 -2.09 8.58 -4.98
CA ILE A 356 -0.70 8.59 -4.55
C ILE A 356 -0.58 8.88 -3.07
N GLY A 357 0.27 8.09 -2.42
CA GLY A 357 0.69 8.25 -1.05
C GLY A 357 2.17 7.94 -0.89
N SER A 358 2.69 8.20 0.29
CA SER A 358 4.07 7.84 0.63
C SER A 358 4.17 7.39 2.09
N THR A 359 5.25 6.69 2.42
CA THR A 359 5.55 6.36 3.81
C THR A 359 5.67 7.63 4.66
N GLU A 360 6.27 8.67 4.11
CA GLU A 360 6.52 9.95 4.77
C GLU A 360 5.25 10.75 5.07
N ALA A 361 4.19 10.58 4.28
CA ALA A 361 2.85 11.14 4.53
C ALA A 361 1.90 10.15 5.20
N LEU A 362 2.38 8.96 5.55
CA LEU A 362 1.68 7.83 6.13
C LEU A 362 0.65 7.17 5.22
N HIS A 363 -0.02 7.89 4.36
CA HIS A 363 -1.03 7.35 3.45
C HIS A 363 -1.21 8.22 2.19
N ILE A 364 -2.34 8.07 1.52
CA ILE A 364 -2.73 8.78 0.30
C ILE A 364 -3.05 10.24 0.63
N PHE A 365 -2.52 11.16 -0.19
CA PHE A 365 -2.70 12.61 -0.11
C PHE A 365 -3.23 13.25 -1.41
N ILE A 366 -3.25 12.52 -2.53
CA ILE A 366 -3.98 12.86 -3.76
C ILE A 366 -4.72 11.59 -4.20
N SER A 367 -6.01 11.70 -4.54
CA SER A 367 -6.84 10.56 -4.91
C SER A 367 -8.00 10.95 -5.80
N ASN A 368 -8.44 10.01 -6.62
CA ASN A 368 -9.80 10.00 -7.15
C ASN A 368 -10.80 9.71 -6.00
N ALA A 369 -12.03 10.11 -6.15
CA ALA A 369 -13.09 9.93 -5.17
C ALA A 369 -14.30 9.20 -5.80
N PRO A 370 -15.15 8.53 -5.00
CA PRO A 370 -16.39 7.95 -5.51
C PRO A 370 -17.24 8.99 -6.24
N GLY A 371 -17.56 8.71 -7.51
CA GLY A 371 -18.33 9.63 -8.36
C GLY A 371 -17.55 10.77 -9.02
N ASP A 372 -16.28 10.99 -8.63
CA ASP A 372 -15.37 11.99 -9.23
C ASP A 372 -14.05 11.31 -9.62
N VAL A 373 -14.04 10.63 -10.76
CA VAL A 373 -12.91 9.85 -11.28
C VAL A 373 -12.54 10.31 -12.68
N LYS A 374 -11.26 10.65 -12.88
CA LYS A 374 -10.69 10.94 -14.20
C LYS A 374 -9.64 9.87 -14.55
N PRO A 375 -9.94 8.97 -15.50
CA PRO A 375 -8.99 7.92 -15.90
C PRO A 375 -7.66 8.52 -16.39
N GLY A 376 -6.53 7.98 -15.92
CA GLY A 376 -5.19 8.50 -16.22
C GLY A 376 -4.76 9.68 -15.35
N SER A 377 -5.61 10.10 -14.41
CA SER A 377 -5.24 11.04 -13.36
C SER A 377 -5.17 10.33 -12.01
N THR A 378 -4.20 10.70 -11.19
CA THR A 378 -4.13 10.25 -9.80
C THR A 378 -5.23 10.85 -8.93
N GLY A 379 -5.91 11.90 -9.41
CA GLY A 379 -7.02 12.53 -8.71
C GLY A 379 -6.77 13.98 -8.30
N ARG A 380 -7.41 14.38 -7.21
CA ARG A 380 -7.30 15.70 -6.58
C ARG A 380 -6.68 15.61 -5.19
N VAL A 381 -6.21 16.72 -4.68
CA VAL A 381 -5.67 16.80 -3.32
C VAL A 381 -6.72 16.37 -2.30
N VAL A 382 -6.37 15.44 -1.42
CA VAL A 382 -7.21 15.03 -0.30
C VAL A 382 -7.43 16.23 0.63
N PRO A 383 -8.65 16.56 1.03
CA PRO A 383 -8.91 17.64 1.98
C PRO A 383 -8.04 17.50 3.24
N GLY A 384 -7.40 18.58 3.67
CA GLY A 384 -6.43 18.57 4.80
C GLY A 384 -4.97 18.47 4.37
N TYR A 385 -4.72 18.25 3.09
CA TYR A 385 -3.40 18.38 2.48
C TYR A 385 -3.34 19.58 1.55
N GLU A 386 -2.14 20.07 1.33
CA GLU A 386 -1.80 21.04 0.31
C GLU A 386 -0.81 20.37 -0.65
N ALA A 387 -0.91 20.68 -1.95
CA ALA A 387 0.00 20.18 -2.96
C ALA A 387 0.35 21.30 -3.94
N ARG A 388 1.62 21.33 -4.35
CA ARG A 388 2.12 22.22 -5.39
C ARG A 388 3.08 21.46 -6.30
N ILE A 389 3.22 21.94 -7.52
CA ILE A 389 4.19 21.43 -8.49
C ILE A 389 5.26 22.50 -8.65
N VAL A 390 6.53 22.14 -8.46
CA VAL A 390 7.65 23.09 -8.49
C VAL A 390 8.55 22.75 -9.68
N GLY A 391 8.76 23.73 -10.54
CA GLY A 391 9.65 23.64 -11.71
C GLY A 391 11.13 23.52 -11.35
N GLU A 392 11.98 23.29 -12.35
CA GLU A 392 13.45 23.22 -12.17
C GLU A 392 14.04 24.54 -11.67
N ASP A 393 13.38 25.66 -11.95
CA ASP A 393 13.75 27.01 -11.49
C ASP A 393 13.36 27.30 -10.03
N GLY A 394 12.67 26.36 -9.36
CA GLY A 394 12.18 26.49 -8.00
C GLY A 394 10.89 27.32 -7.88
N VAL A 395 10.24 27.66 -8.99
CA VAL A 395 8.96 28.39 -9.03
C VAL A 395 7.80 27.40 -9.14
N GLU A 396 6.65 27.74 -8.57
CA GLU A 396 5.44 26.93 -8.71
C GLU A 396 4.98 26.94 -10.18
N ALA A 397 4.85 25.74 -10.76
CA ALA A 397 4.45 25.51 -12.15
C ALA A 397 2.97 25.84 -12.37
N GLY A 398 2.68 26.44 -13.52
CA GLY A 398 1.32 26.69 -13.98
C GLY A 398 0.59 25.43 -14.43
N PRO A 399 -0.73 25.53 -14.74
CA PRO A 399 -1.49 24.43 -15.31
C PRO A 399 -0.88 23.92 -16.63
N GLY A 400 -0.67 22.60 -16.74
CA GLY A 400 -0.06 21.97 -17.89
C GLY A 400 1.47 21.90 -17.87
N GLU A 401 2.12 22.52 -16.91
CA GLU A 401 3.58 22.47 -16.75
C GLU A 401 3.99 21.35 -15.79
N ALA A 402 5.07 20.65 -16.14
CA ALA A 402 5.62 19.56 -15.34
C ALA A 402 6.60 20.07 -14.29
N GLY A 403 6.61 19.43 -13.12
CA GLY A 403 7.55 19.72 -12.07
C GLY A 403 7.48 18.69 -10.93
N GLN A 404 8.30 18.93 -9.92
CA GLN A 404 8.35 18.09 -8.73
C GLN A 404 7.10 18.32 -7.87
N LEU A 405 6.43 17.23 -7.51
CA LEU A 405 5.33 17.29 -6.56
C LEU A 405 5.84 17.51 -5.14
N GLU A 406 5.37 18.57 -4.50
CA GLU A 406 5.57 18.86 -3.09
C GLU A 406 4.23 18.88 -2.37
N ILE A 407 4.17 18.28 -1.17
CA ILE A 407 2.95 18.20 -0.37
C ILE A 407 3.17 18.65 1.07
N ARG A 408 2.11 19.10 1.73
CA ARG A 408 2.07 19.44 3.15
C ARG A 408 0.76 18.96 3.75
N GLY A 409 0.80 18.38 4.96
CA GLY A 409 -0.40 17.90 5.68
C GLY A 409 -0.06 17.38 7.07
N ASP A 410 -1.09 17.20 7.88
CA ASP A 410 -0.97 16.86 9.31
C ASP A 410 -0.29 15.52 9.60
N SER A 411 -0.34 14.56 8.67
CA SER A 411 0.30 13.25 8.81
C SER A 411 1.74 13.18 8.27
N THR A 412 2.26 14.29 7.75
CA THR A 412 3.65 14.33 7.26
C THR A 412 4.61 14.09 8.41
N THR A 413 5.53 13.14 8.21
CA THR A 413 6.58 12.81 9.20
C THR A 413 7.36 14.06 9.65
N PRO A 414 7.78 14.14 10.91
CA PRO A 414 8.64 15.25 11.36
C PRO A 414 10.07 15.16 10.80
N GLY A 415 10.46 14.04 10.16
CA GLY A 415 11.80 13.84 9.59
C GLY A 415 12.18 12.37 9.50
N TYR A 416 13.45 12.09 9.20
CA TYR A 416 13.98 10.74 9.14
C TYR A 416 14.86 10.44 10.35
N ARG A 417 14.72 9.23 10.87
CA ARG A 417 15.57 8.79 11.98
C ARG A 417 17.02 8.61 11.52
N ASN A 418 17.96 9.19 12.27
CA ASN A 418 19.41 9.07 12.04
C ASN A 418 19.86 9.45 10.60
N ARG A 419 19.18 10.42 9.96
CA ARG A 419 19.49 10.86 8.60
C ARG A 419 19.53 12.39 8.49
N PRO A 420 20.44 13.07 9.21
CA PRO A 420 20.52 14.53 9.14
C PRO A 420 20.86 15.05 7.74
N GLU A 421 21.49 14.23 6.91
CA GLU A 421 21.79 14.58 5.51
C GLU A 421 20.55 14.71 4.61
N LEU A 422 19.40 14.17 5.06
CA LEU A 422 18.12 14.32 4.37
C LEU A 422 17.30 15.50 4.87
N GLU A 423 17.65 16.04 6.04
CA GLU A 423 17.04 17.26 6.57
C GLU A 423 17.34 18.43 5.63
N GLY A 424 16.34 19.26 5.35
CA GLY A 424 16.46 20.37 4.40
C GLY A 424 16.54 19.98 2.92
N ARG A 425 16.52 18.68 2.60
CA ARG A 425 16.42 18.19 1.21
C ARG A 425 15.08 17.58 0.87
N THR A 426 14.53 16.80 1.79
CA THR A 426 13.26 16.11 1.58
C THR A 426 12.09 16.86 2.20
N ILE A 427 12.30 17.49 3.38
CA ILE A 427 11.31 18.36 4.00
C ILE A 427 11.91 19.75 4.09
N VAL A 428 11.33 20.71 3.34
CA VAL A 428 11.82 22.09 3.25
C VAL A 428 10.65 23.01 3.54
N ASP A 429 10.79 23.88 4.54
CA ASP A 429 9.76 24.83 4.96
C ASP A 429 8.38 24.18 5.19
N GLY A 430 8.37 22.95 5.73
CA GLY A 430 7.15 22.16 5.98
C GLY A 430 6.59 21.45 4.75
N TRP A 431 7.21 21.57 3.57
CA TRP A 431 6.84 20.86 2.36
C TRP A 431 7.67 19.59 2.21
N LEU A 432 6.99 18.46 2.03
CA LEU A 432 7.59 17.18 1.68
C LEU A 432 7.78 17.11 0.15
N ARG A 433 9.01 16.98 -0.29
CA ARG A 433 9.39 16.69 -1.68
C ARG A 433 9.21 15.20 -1.94
N THR A 434 8.22 14.82 -2.74
CA THR A 434 7.89 13.41 -2.96
C THR A 434 8.91 12.68 -3.84
N GLY A 435 9.62 13.43 -4.68
CA GLY A 435 10.50 12.90 -5.72
C GLY A 435 9.74 12.41 -6.96
N ASP A 436 8.44 12.67 -7.03
CA ASP A 436 7.60 12.36 -8.18
C ASP A 436 7.41 13.60 -9.04
N GLN A 437 7.42 13.42 -10.36
CA GLN A 437 7.12 14.45 -11.36
C GLN A 437 5.63 14.39 -11.72
N TYR A 438 4.99 15.54 -11.71
CA TYR A 438 3.55 15.69 -11.95
C TYR A 438 3.24 16.87 -12.87
N VAL A 439 2.09 16.80 -13.51
CA VAL A 439 1.42 17.93 -14.17
C VAL A 439 0.07 18.12 -13.50
N ARG A 440 -0.32 19.35 -13.22
CA ARG A 440 -1.69 19.69 -12.81
C ARG A 440 -2.40 20.33 -14.00
N ASP A 441 -3.54 19.78 -14.41
CA ASP A 441 -4.33 20.38 -15.49
C ASP A 441 -5.13 21.60 -15.02
N ALA A 442 -5.78 22.30 -15.96
CA ALA A 442 -6.57 23.49 -15.68
C ALA A 442 -7.81 23.22 -14.80
N GLU A 443 -8.25 21.96 -14.72
CA GLU A 443 -9.37 21.52 -13.90
C GLU A 443 -8.93 21.09 -12.49
N GLY A 444 -7.61 21.08 -12.21
CA GLY A 444 -7.03 20.75 -10.92
C GLY A 444 -6.76 19.26 -10.71
N TRP A 445 -6.77 18.43 -11.78
CA TRP A 445 -6.38 17.02 -11.70
C TRP A 445 -4.87 16.87 -11.81
N PHE A 446 -4.32 15.94 -11.02
CA PHE A 446 -2.90 15.63 -10.98
C PHE A 446 -2.59 14.41 -11.86
N HIS A 447 -1.63 14.55 -12.78
CA HIS A 447 -1.21 13.52 -13.72
C HIS A 447 0.24 13.15 -13.46
N TYR A 448 0.48 11.88 -13.16
CA TYR A 448 1.81 11.33 -12.91
C TYR A 448 2.64 11.31 -14.19
N GLN A 449 3.90 11.77 -14.10
CA GLN A 449 4.85 11.78 -15.21
C GLN A 449 6.01 10.80 -15.02
N GLY A 450 6.27 10.39 -13.78
CA GLY A 450 7.37 9.49 -13.44
C GLY A 450 8.08 9.89 -12.15
N ARG A 451 9.06 9.08 -11.74
CA ARG A 451 10.02 9.48 -10.70
C ARG A 451 11.02 10.45 -11.30
N ALA A 452 11.45 11.45 -10.55
CA ALA A 452 12.50 12.38 -11.01
C ALA A 452 13.77 11.64 -11.47
N ASP A 453 14.14 10.56 -10.75
CA ASP A 453 15.29 9.71 -11.05
C ASP A 453 15.07 8.75 -12.25
N ASP A 454 13.83 8.53 -12.66
CA ASP A 454 13.44 7.61 -13.75
C ASP A 454 13.11 8.32 -15.04
N MET A 455 12.88 9.64 -15.01
CA MET A 455 12.60 10.43 -16.20
C MET A 455 13.72 10.31 -17.23
N ILE A 456 13.36 10.13 -18.50
CA ILE A 456 14.30 9.95 -19.59
C ILE A 456 14.46 11.27 -20.34
N LYS A 457 15.68 11.78 -20.50
CA LYS A 457 15.93 12.99 -21.30
C LYS A 457 16.34 12.60 -22.73
N VAL A 458 15.39 12.70 -23.67
CA VAL A 458 15.58 12.31 -25.08
C VAL A 458 15.78 13.56 -25.93
N GLY A 459 16.98 13.80 -26.43
CA GLY A 459 17.27 14.97 -27.26
C GLY A 459 17.00 16.31 -26.56
N GLY A 460 17.17 16.36 -25.24
CA GLY A 460 16.92 17.55 -24.42
C GLY A 460 15.47 17.69 -23.90
N ILE A 461 14.56 16.83 -24.34
CA ILE A 461 13.15 16.84 -23.94
C ILE A 461 12.92 15.74 -22.90
N TRP A 462 12.23 16.07 -21.81
CA TRP A 462 11.83 15.09 -20.80
C TRP A 462 10.74 14.15 -21.37
N CYS A 463 10.95 12.87 -21.17
CA CYS A 463 10.11 11.78 -21.62
C CYS A 463 9.67 10.98 -20.40
N SER A 464 8.36 10.85 -20.23
CA SER A 464 7.72 10.05 -19.20
C SER A 464 7.83 8.55 -19.56
N PRO A 465 8.52 7.72 -18.78
CA PRO A 465 8.45 6.27 -18.95
C PRO A 465 7.02 5.74 -18.83
N PHE A 466 6.24 6.31 -17.91
CA PHE A 466 4.87 5.89 -17.64
C PHE A 466 3.94 6.05 -18.86
N ASP A 467 4.06 7.13 -19.62
CA ASP A 467 3.22 7.33 -20.81
C ASP A 467 3.49 6.27 -21.88
N ILE A 468 4.77 5.87 -22.02
CA ILE A 468 5.16 4.80 -22.94
C ILE A 468 4.65 3.44 -22.44
N GLU A 469 4.81 3.17 -21.14
CA GLU A 469 4.31 1.95 -20.49
C GLU A 469 2.78 1.84 -20.61
N ALA A 470 2.06 2.93 -20.35
CA ALA A 470 0.61 2.99 -20.48
C ALA A 470 0.18 2.70 -21.93
N ARG A 471 0.87 3.27 -22.92
CA ARG A 471 0.57 3.02 -24.34
C ARG A 471 0.85 1.58 -24.74
N LEU A 472 1.96 1.00 -24.28
CA LEU A 472 2.27 -0.41 -24.54
C LEU A 472 1.22 -1.34 -23.94
N MET A 473 0.73 -1.06 -22.74
CA MET A 473 -0.29 -1.87 -22.05
C MET A 473 -1.69 -1.75 -22.64
N GLU A 474 -1.95 -0.80 -23.55
CA GLU A 474 -3.17 -0.78 -24.37
C GLU A 474 -3.19 -1.89 -25.45
N HIS A 475 -2.01 -2.45 -25.77
CA HIS A 475 -1.92 -3.52 -26.75
C HIS A 475 -2.30 -4.87 -26.14
N PRO A 476 -3.15 -5.69 -26.80
CA PRO A 476 -3.68 -6.95 -26.22
C PRO A 476 -2.61 -8.00 -25.91
N ALA A 477 -1.44 -7.92 -26.55
CA ALA A 477 -0.32 -8.81 -26.29
C ALA A 477 0.46 -8.48 -24.99
N VAL A 478 0.27 -7.28 -24.41
CA VAL A 478 1.09 -6.78 -23.31
C VAL A 478 0.34 -6.92 -21.98
N LEU A 479 0.96 -7.64 -21.03
CA LEU A 479 0.48 -7.76 -19.66
C LEU A 479 1.06 -6.66 -18.77
N GLU A 480 2.39 -6.47 -18.85
CA GLU A 480 3.13 -5.47 -18.09
C GLU A 480 4.24 -4.87 -18.95
N ALA A 481 4.58 -3.62 -18.69
CA ALA A 481 5.70 -2.96 -19.34
C ALA A 481 6.49 -2.10 -18.35
N ALA A 482 7.81 -2.03 -18.54
CA ALA A 482 8.69 -1.10 -17.84
C ALA A 482 9.65 -0.46 -18.84
N VAL A 483 9.78 0.88 -18.76
CA VAL A 483 10.63 1.63 -19.69
C VAL A 483 11.77 2.29 -18.95
N VAL A 484 12.98 2.17 -19.52
CA VAL A 484 14.20 2.79 -19.01
C VAL A 484 14.94 3.53 -20.13
N GLY A 485 15.79 4.47 -19.74
CA GLY A 485 16.72 5.10 -20.67
C GLY A 485 17.90 4.19 -20.96
N ARG A 486 18.21 3.98 -22.24
CA ARG A 486 19.43 3.29 -22.70
C ARG A 486 20.19 4.18 -23.67
N GLU A 487 21.51 4.22 -23.54
CA GLU A 487 22.39 4.88 -24.50
C GLU A 487 22.57 4.03 -25.76
N ASN A 488 22.48 4.69 -26.92
CA ASN A 488 22.85 4.08 -28.19
C ASN A 488 24.35 4.22 -28.46
N ASP A 489 24.85 3.66 -29.57
CA ASP A 489 26.26 3.68 -29.98
C ASP A 489 26.86 5.10 -30.18
N HIS A 490 26.00 6.11 -30.19
CA HIS A 490 26.40 7.53 -30.31
C HIS A 490 26.25 8.29 -28.96
N GLY A 491 26.08 7.59 -27.84
CA GLY A 491 25.95 8.19 -26.51
C GLY A 491 24.60 8.93 -26.29
N LEU A 492 23.60 8.71 -27.16
CA LEU A 492 22.28 9.33 -27.05
C LEU A 492 21.32 8.42 -26.28
N VAL A 493 20.73 8.94 -25.23
CA VAL A 493 19.71 8.22 -24.46
C VAL A 493 18.41 8.11 -25.25
N LYS A 494 17.86 6.90 -25.30
CA LYS A 494 16.59 6.55 -25.94
C LYS A 494 15.78 5.60 -25.05
N PRO A 495 14.43 5.56 -25.15
CA PRO A 495 13.61 4.61 -24.42
C PRO A 495 13.88 3.17 -24.86
N GLU A 496 14.07 2.27 -23.88
CA GLU A 496 14.07 0.81 -24.02
C GLU A 496 12.91 0.26 -23.18
N ALA A 497 12.04 -0.55 -23.78
CA ALA A 497 10.92 -1.20 -23.11
C ALA A 497 11.24 -2.65 -22.75
N HIS A 498 10.93 -3.05 -21.51
CA HIS A 498 10.90 -4.42 -21.06
C HIS A 498 9.44 -4.83 -20.92
N VAL A 499 9.02 -5.85 -21.66
CA VAL A 499 7.60 -6.21 -21.83
C VAL A 499 7.36 -7.64 -21.37
N VAL A 500 6.38 -7.83 -20.50
CA VAL A 500 5.80 -9.12 -20.15
C VAL A 500 4.56 -9.34 -21.01
N LEU A 501 4.54 -10.45 -21.74
CA LEU A 501 3.43 -10.79 -22.62
C LEU A 501 2.29 -11.48 -21.87
N THR A 502 1.07 -11.35 -22.42
CA THR A 502 -0.11 -12.12 -21.98
C THR A 502 0.03 -13.59 -22.36
N GLU A 503 -0.55 -14.50 -21.60
CA GLU A 503 -0.76 -15.90 -22.03
C GLU A 503 -1.84 -15.91 -23.16
N PRO A 504 -1.72 -16.69 -24.23
CA PRO A 504 -0.74 -17.75 -24.53
C PRO A 504 0.48 -17.27 -25.34
N LEU A 505 0.63 -15.97 -25.62
CA LEU A 505 1.72 -15.43 -26.44
C LEU A 505 3.10 -15.61 -25.79
N ARG A 506 3.13 -15.69 -24.47
CA ARG A 506 4.35 -15.94 -23.69
C ARG A 506 5.05 -17.24 -24.06
N GLU A 507 4.29 -18.29 -24.42
CA GLU A 507 4.84 -19.58 -24.84
C GLU A 507 5.31 -19.57 -26.31
N THR A 508 4.70 -18.72 -27.14
CA THR A 508 4.92 -18.72 -28.60
C THR A 508 6.07 -17.81 -29.06
N VAL A 509 6.38 -16.77 -28.31
CA VAL A 509 7.40 -15.72 -28.68
C VAL A 509 8.84 -16.16 -28.39
N GLY A 510 9.09 -17.41 -27.95
CA GLY A 510 10.43 -17.97 -27.79
C GLY A 510 11.23 -18.19 -29.10
N ALA A 511 10.62 -17.96 -30.30
CA ALA A 511 11.28 -18.10 -31.60
C ALA A 511 11.54 -16.71 -32.23
N GLU A 512 12.78 -16.44 -32.66
CA GLU A 512 13.24 -15.15 -33.18
C GLU A 512 12.32 -14.45 -34.22
N PRO A 513 11.72 -15.13 -35.23
CA PRO A 513 10.89 -14.43 -36.23
C PRO A 513 9.58 -13.88 -35.66
N ALA A 514 9.01 -14.53 -34.65
CA ALA A 514 7.77 -14.09 -34.01
C ALA A 514 8.01 -12.90 -33.07
N ALA A 515 9.15 -12.86 -32.40
CA ALA A 515 9.57 -11.75 -31.54
C ALA A 515 9.81 -10.47 -32.35
N ASP A 516 10.43 -10.57 -33.52
CA ASP A 516 10.70 -9.42 -34.39
C ASP A 516 9.39 -8.82 -34.95
N ALA A 517 8.44 -9.67 -35.38
CA ALA A 517 7.14 -9.22 -35.87
C ALA A 517 6.34 -8.49 -34.79
N LEU A 518 6.26 -9.05 -33.59
CA LEU A 518 5.57 -8.42 -32.46
C LEU A 518 6.29 -7.13 -32.00
N THR A 519 7.63 -7.10 -32.04
CA THR A 519 8.38 -5.87 -31.75
C THR A 519 8.02 -4.75 -32.72
N ALA A 520 7.95 -5.04 -34.02
CA ALA A 520 7.56 -4.07 -35.03
C ALA A 520 6.12 -3.58 -34.83
N GLU A 521 5.20 -4.48 -34.48
CA GLU A 521 3.80 -4.17 -34.18
C GLU A 521 3.68 -3.24 -32.94
N LEU A 522 4.36 -3.54 -31.83
CA LEU A 522 4.36 -2.72 -30.62
C LEU A 522 4.99 -1.34 -30.83
N VAL A 523 6.06 -1.27 -31.63
CA VAL A 523 6.66 0.03 -32.01
C VAL A 523 5.68 0.84 -32.85
N ALA A 524 5.02 0.24 -33.85
CA ALA A 524 4.00 0.91 -34.66
C ALA A 524 2.84 1.39 -33.79
N HIS A 525 2.35 0.57 -32.85
CA HIS A 525 1.33 0.94 -31.90
C HIS A 525 1.72 2.16 -31.06
N CYS A 526 2.97 2.21 -30.59
CA CYS A 526 3.48 3.38 -29.88
C CYS A 526 3.59 4.62 -30.77
N GLN A 527 3.99 4.46 -32.04
CA GLN A 527 4.12 5.58 -32.98
C GLN A 527 2.81 6.24 -33.34
N GLU A 528 1.71 5.50 -33.32
CA GLU A 528 0.36 6.04 -33.57
C GLU A 528 -0.13 6.96 -32.46
N GLY A 529 0.25 6.69 -31.19
CA GLY A 529 -0.27 7.39 -30.02
C GLY A 529 0.72 8.31 -29.29
N LEU A 530 2.02 8.23 -29.61
CA LEU A 530 3.07 8.97 -28.88
C LEU A 530 3.90 9.86 -29.80
N PRO A 531 4.45 10.99 -29.28
CA PRO A 531 5.42 11.80 -29.99
C PRO A 531 6.66 11.00 -30.41
N ARG A 532 7.30 11.41 -31.50
CA ARG A 532 8.45 10.68 -32.09
C ARG A 532 9.63 10.42 -31.16
N TYR A 533 9.84 11.21 -30.12
CA TYR A 533 10.92 11.05 -29.17
C TYR A 533 10.57 10.05 -28.03
N MET A 534 9.28 9.68 -27.86
CA MET A 534 8.80 8.84 -26.76
C MET A 534 8.70 7.36 -27.10
N TYR A 535 8.53 6.96 -28.38
CA TYR A 535 8.39 5.53 -28.66
C TYR A 535 9.71 4.76 -28.44
N PRO A 536 9.63 3.49 -27.94
CA PRO A 536 10.81 2.70 -27.60
C PRO A 536 11.64 2.37 -28.85
N ARG A 537 12.97 2.41 -28.70
CA ARG A 537 13.91 2.01 -29.74
C ARG A 537 14.29 0.53 -29.65
N TRP A 538 14.14 -0.02 -28.46
CA TRP A 538 14.35 -1.43 -28.20
C TRP A 538 13.20 -1.95 -27.36
N ILE A 539 12.77 -3.17 -27.66
CA ILE A 539 11.79 -3.91 -26.87
C ILE A 539 12.44 -5.25 -26.50
N ARG A 540 12.42 -5.56 -25.20
CA ARG A 540 12.87 -6.85 -24.67
C ARG A 540 11.68 -7.57 -24.06
N PHE A 541 11.41 -8.78 -24.53
CA PHE A 541 10.42 -9.64 -23.91
C PHE A 541 11.07 -10.35 -22.71
N VAL A 542 10.44 -10.24 -21.54
CA VAL A 542 10.92 -10.81 -20.27
C VAL A 542 9.84 -11.67 -19.64
N ALA A 543 10.26 -12.69 -18.90
CA ALA A 543 9.34 -13.55 -18.19
C ALA A 543 8.61 -12.82 -17.05
N GLU A 544 9.33 -11.94 -16.35
CA GLU A 544 8.79 -11.10 -15.27
C GLU A 544 9.63 -9.82 -15.14
N LEU A 545 9.02 -8.78 -14.62
CA LEU A 545 9.72 -7.54 -14.25
C LEU A 545 10.28 -7.66 -12.82
N PRO A 546 11.49 -7.12 -12.55
CA PRO A 546 12.02 -7.08 -11.19
C PRO A 546 11.17 -6.15 -10.33
N LYS A 547 10.61 -6.68 -9.24
CA LYS A 547 9.72 -5.96 -8.34
C LYS A 547 10.26 -5.93 -6.91
N THR A 548 9.86 -4.92 -6.17
CA THR A 548 10.01 -4.86 -4.72
C THR A 548 9.01 -5.81 -4.04
N ALA A 549 9.16 -6.00 -2.74
CA ALA A 549 8.16 -6.70 -1.93
C ALA A 549 6.76 -6.06 -1.98
N THR A 550 6.67 -4.77 -2.36
CA THR A 550 5.41 -4.03 -2.55
C THR A 550 4.80 -4.20 -3.92
N GLY A 551 5.45 -4.93 -4.84
CA GLY A 551 5.05 -5.03 -6.23
C GLY A 551 5.59 -3.92 -7.14
N LYS A 552 6.26 -2.89 -6.61
CA LYS A 552 6.83 -1.79 -7.41
C LYS A 552 7.98 -2.24 -8.29
N ILE A 553 8.00 -1.81 -9.54
CA ILE A 553 9.03 -2.14 -10.51
C ILE A 553 10.37 -1.49 -10.10
N GLN A 554 11.42 -2.31 -10.06
CA GLN A 554 12.80 -1.88 -9.76
C GLN A 554 13.54 -1.51 -11.06
N ARG A 555 13.23 -0.33 -11.64
CA ARG A 555 13.80 0.10 -12.92
C ARG A 555 15.33 0.17 -12.94
N PHE A 556 15.95 0.44 -11.78
CA PHE A 556 17.42 0.44 -11.69
C PHE A 556 18.06 -0.91 -12.06
N ARG A 557 17.35 -2.03 -11.87
CA ARG A 557 17.82 -3.36 -12.29
C ARG A 557 17.66 -3.62 -13.79
N LEU A 558 16.91 -2.79 -14.48
CA LEU A 558 16.71 -2.87 -15.93
C LEU A 558 17.69 -2.00 -16.70
N ARG A 559 18.41 -1.09 -16.01
CA ARG A 559 19.41 -0.17 -16.60
C ARG A 559 20.81 -0.79 -16.73
N ALA A 560 20.98 -2.09 -16.50
CA ALA A 560 22.26 -2.79 -16.52
C ALA A 560 22.67 -3.22 -17.93
#